data_a50e985d1705a9043813c4a02d718b0e
#
_entry.id   a50e985d1705a9043813c4a02d718b0e
#
_cell.length_a   1.000
_cell.length_b   1.000
_cell.length_c   1.000
_cell.angle_alpha   90.00
_cell.angle_beta   90.00
_cell.angle_gamma   90.00
#
_symmetry.space_group_name_H-M   'P 1'
#
loop_
_entity.id
_entity.type
_entity.pdbx_description
1 polymer ?
#
loop_
_entity_poly.entity_id
_entity_poly.type
_entity_poly.pdbx_seq_one_letter_code
_entity_poly.pdbx_strand_id
1 'polypeptide(L)'
;MKKSKVLALAGVSLLSVGVLAACSGSSKGNSAAKAYNYVYVADPETLDYVTSGKASTADLVTNGVDGLLENDQYGNFVPSIAESWTVSKDGLTYTYKIRKDAKWYTSEGEEYGDVTAQDFVTGLKHAADKKSEALYLVQQSVKGLDDYVT
;
A
#
# COMPACT_ATOMS: atom_id res chain seq x y z
N MET A 1 -61.27 31.35 8.59
CA MET A 1 -59.84 31.57 8.30
C MET A 1 -58.87 30.60 8.98
N LYS A 2 -59.29 29.55 9.67
CA LYS A 2 -58.37 28.59 10.37
C LYS A 2 -58.16 27.29 9.55
N LYS A 3 -59.05 26.91 8.66
CA LYS A 3 -58.96 25.65 7.94
C LYS A 3 -57.97 25.65 6.77
N SER A 4 -57.74 26.77 6.12
CA SER A 4 -56.80 26.90 5.00
C SER A 4 -55.32 26.85 5.40
N LYS A 5 -55.02 27.31 6.64
CA LYS A 5 -53.63 27.26 7.15
C LYS A 5 -53.18 25.85 7.56
N VAL A 6 -54.12 25.02 8.00
CA VAL A 6 -53.85 23.62 8.37
C VAL A 6 -53.61 22.76 7.13
N LEU A 7 -54.33 23.00 6.06
CA LEU A 7 -54.14 22.31 4.78
C LEU A 7 -52.80 22.67 4.12
N ALA A 8 -52.32 23.91 4.26
CA ALA A 8 -51.03 24.31 3.72
C ALA A 8 -49.85 23.69 4.49
N LEU A 9 -49.95 23.53 5.81
CA LEU A 9 -48.92 22.84 6.60
C LEU A 9 -48.87 21.33 6.32
N ALA A 10 -50.03 20.69 6.09
CA ALA A 10 -50.08 19.25 5.76
C ALA A 10 -49.49 18.97 4.38
N GLY A 11 -49.66 19.89 3.40
CA GLY A 11 -49.09 19.75 2.07
C GLY A 11 -47.56 19.84 2.01
N VAL A 12 -46.98 20.74 2.86
CA VAL A 12 -45.51 20.92 2.93
C VAL A 12 -44.85 19.72 3.63
N SER A 13 -45.48 19.13 4.63
CA SER A 13 -44.93 17.95 5.32
C SER A 13 -44.99 16.67 4.48
N LEU A 14 -45.94 16.53 3.56
CA LEU A 14 -46.01 15.40 2.64
C LEU A 14 -44.95 15.49 1.51
N LEU A 15 -44.56 16.68 1.09
CA LEU A 15 -43.49 16.89 0.10
C LEU A 15 -42.09 16.64 0.65
N SER A 16 -41.87 16.91 1.94
CA SER A 16 -40.57 16.66 2.57
C SER A 16 -40.26 15.17 2.82
N VAL A 17 -41.27 14.34 2.99
CA VAL A 17 -41.10 12.87 3.14
C VAL A 17 -40.75 12.20 1.81
N GLY A 18 -41.24 12.72 0.68
CA GLY A 18 -40.94 12.20 -0.65
C GLY A 18 -39.46 12.39 -1.07
N VAL A 19 -38.81 13.45 -0.63
CA VAL A 19 -37.41 13.74 -1.01
C VAL A 19 -36.42 12.86 -0.24
N LEU A 20 -36.75 12.47 1.00
CA LEU A 20 -35.92 11.56 1.79
C LEU A 20 -35.98 10.09 1.32
N ALA A 21 -37.11 9.70 0.70
CA ALA A 21 -37.25 8.35 0.13
C ALA A 21 -36.48 8.16 -1.19
N ALA A 22 -36.14 9.23 -1.91
CA ALA A 22 -35.36 9.16 -3.14
C ALA A 22 -33.86 8.84 -2.91
N CYS A 23 -33.33 9.07 -1.69
CA CYS A 23 -31.98 8.69 -1.31
C CYS A 23 -31.88 7.30 -0.68
N SER A 24 -33.02 6.67 -0.38
CA SER A 24 -33.10 5.29 0.12
C SER A 24 -33.30 4.32 -1.04
N GLY A 25 -32.48 4.42 -2.08
CA GLY A 25 -32.36 3.40 -3.11
C GLY A 25 -31.93 2.10 -2.45
N SER A 26 -32.85 1.15 -2.41
CA SER A 26 -32.62 -0.22 -1.92
C SER A 26 -31.38 -0.80 -2.59
N SER A 27 -30.26 -0.81 -1.89
CA SER A 27 -29.10 -1.65 -2.21
C SER A 27 -29.51 -3.11 -2.02
N LYS A 28 -30.24 -3.66 -2.99
CA LYS A 28 -30.33 -5.08 -3.18
C LYS A 28 -28.97 -5.58 -3.67
N GLY A 29 -28.31 -6.32 -2.84
CA GLY A 29 -27.16 -7.10 -3.24
C GLY A 29 -25.86 -6.42 -2.89
N ASN A 30 -25.23 -6.91 -1.84
CA ASN A 30 -23.84 -6.71 -1.54
C ASN A 30 -22.99 -7.46 -2.61
N SER A 31 -23.05 -6.99 -3.86
CA SER A 31 -22.03 -7.37 -4.84
C SER A 31 -20.81 -6.55 -4.45
N ALA A 32 -19.84 -7.19 -3.80
CA ALA A 32 -18.52 -6.63 -3.61
C ALA A 32 -18.07 -5.95 -4.91
N ALA A 33 -17.64 -4.72 -4.84
CA ALA A 33 -17.20 -4.00 -6.03
C ALA A 33 -16.13 -4.86 -6.72
N LYS A 34 -16.41 -5.29 -7.96
CA LYS A 34 -15.52 -6.16 -8.73
C LYS A 34 -14.33 -5.41 -9.31
N ALA A 35 -14.32 -4.07 -9.19
CA ALA A 35 -13.27 -3.22 -9.70
C ALA A 35 -13.09 -2.04 -8.77
N TYR A 36 -11.84 -1.71 -8.50
CA TYR A 36 -11.41 -0.49 -7.85
C TYR A 36 -10.79 0.43 -8.90
N ASN A 37 -11.36 1.63 -9.05
CA ASN A 37 -10.85 2.61 -10.01
C ASN A 37 -10.06 3.66 -9.25
N TYR A 38 -8.81 3.83 -9.62
CA TYR A 38 -7.89 4.79 -9.02
C TYR A 38 -7.33 5.72 -10.09
N VAL A 39 -7.20 7.00 -9.75
CA VAL A 39 -6.60 8.01 -10.64
C VAL A 39 -5.27 8.42 -10.01
N TYR A 40 -4.19 8.27 -10.76
CA TYR A 40 -2.86 8.73 -10.37
C TYR A 40 -2.43 9.99 -11.15
N VAL A 41 -1.52 10.75 -10.57
CA VAL A 41 -1.20 12.11 -11.05
C VAL A 41 -0.42 12.11 -12.36
N ALA A 42 0.45 11.11 -12.56
CA ALA A 42 1.29 10.98 -13.75
C ALA A 42 1.67 9.52 -14.00
N ASP A 43 1.91 9.18 -15.25
CA ASP A 43 2.46 7.87 -15.60
C ASP A 43 3.85 7.68 -14.96
N PRO A 44 4.17 6.48 -14.45
CA PRO A 44 5.49 6.18 -13.94
C PRO A 44 6.50 6.10 -15.09
N GLU A 45 7.67 6.65 -14.89
CA GLU A 45 8.78 6.51 -15.85
C GLU A 45 9.30 5.07 -15.91
N THR A 46 9.19 4.37 -14.80
CA THR A 46 9.60 2.96 -14.65
C THR A 46 8.80 2.29 -13.52
N LEU A 47 8.65 0.98 -13.59
CA LEU A 47 8.17 0.16 -12.48
C LEU A 47 9.31 -0.47 -11.67
N ASP A 48 10.56 -0.18 -12.02
CA ASP A 48 11.72 -0.54 -11.19
C ASP A 48 11.76 0.36 -9.95
N TYR A 49 10.96 -0.01 -8.96
CA TYR A 49 10.80 0.74 -7.70
C TYR A 49 12.08 0.77 -6.85
N VAL A 50 13.02 -0.13 -7.13
CA VAL A 50 14.30 -0.17 -6.41
C VAL A 50 15.21 0.97 -6.88
N THR A 51 15.06 1.41 -8.11
CA THR A 51 15.90 2.47 -8.70
C THR A 51 15.25 3.84 -8.69
N SER A 52 13.92 3.91 -8.71
CA SER A 52 13.16 5.16 -8.78
C SER A 52 12.83 5.71 -7.39
N GLY A 53 13.09 6.99 -7.17
CA GLY A 53 12.62 7.76 -6.01
C GLY A 53 11.29 8.49 -6.26
N LYS A 54 10.60 8.22 -7.37
CA LYS A 54 9.38 8.95 -7.76
C LYS A 54 8.14 8.42 -7.03
N ALA A 55 7.32 9.34 -6.53
CA ALA A 55 6.04 9.01 -5.89
C ALA A 55 5.10 8.25 -6.84
N SER A 56 5.07 8.60 -8.14
CA SER A 56 4.23 7.92 -9.14
C SER A 56 4.58 6.44 -9.29
N THR A 57 5.86 6.05 -9.18
CA THR A 57 6.28 4.64 -9.15
C THR A 57 5.88 4.00 -7.82
N ALA A 58 6.16 4.65 -6.69
CA ALA A 58 5.87 4.14 -5.36
C ALA A 58 4.36 3.86 -5.17
N ASP A 59 3.50 4.78 -5.58
CA ASP A 59 2.03 4.65 -5.46
C ASP A 59 1.49 3.41 -6.19
N LEU A 60 2.07 3.05 -7.32
CA LEU A 60 1.65 1.88 -8.09
C LEU A 60 2.18 0.57 -7.49
N VAL A 61 3.46 0.54 -7.10
CA VAL A 61 4.10 -0.71 -6.67
C VAL A 61 3.78 -1.08 -5.22
N THR A 62 3.41 -0.12 -4.37
CA THR A 62 3.08 -0.35 -2.95
C THR A 62 1.96 -1.39 -2.75
N ASN A 63 1.09 -1.57 -3.73
CA ASN A 63 0.02 -2.58 -3.66
C ASN A 63 0.46 -4.00 -4.10
N GLY A 64 1.67 -4.15 -4.60
CA GLY A 64 2.17 -5.42 -5.14
C GLY A 64 3.52 -5.86 -4.59
N VAL A 65 4.16 -5.02 -3.76
CA VAL A 65 5.49 -5.31 -3.20
C VAL A 65 5.50 -5.02 -1.72
N ASP A 66 5.77 -6.06 -0.93
CA ASP A 66 5.86 -5.98 0.52
C ASP A 66 7.31 -5.79 0.98
N GLY A 67 7.49 -5.07 2.08
CA GLY A 67 8.77 -4.94 2.76
C GLY A 67 9.04 -6.07 3.75
N LEU A 68 10.21 -6.04 4.40
CA LEU A 68 10.49 -6.92 5.54
C LEU A 68 9.47 -6.72 6.66
N LEU A 69 9.11 -5.46 6.92
CA LEU A 69 8.14 -5.04 7.93
C LEU A 69 7.15 -4.06 7.29
N GLU A 70 6.00 -3.94 7.89
CA GLU A 70 4.97 -2.95 7.56
C GLU A 70 4.70 -2.03 8.73
N ASN A 71 3.87 -1.02 8.52
CA ASN A 71 3.36 -0.17 9.57
C ASN A 71 1.88 -0.47 9.82
N ASP A 72 1.51 -0.59 11.08
CA ASP A 72 0.10 -0.61 11.47
C ASP A 72 -0.53 0.80 11.37
N GLN A 73 -1.83 0.90 11.64
CA GLN A 73 -2.56 2.17 11.63
C GLN A 73 -2.04 3.22 12.63
N TYR A 74 -1.18 2.84 13.56
CA TYR A 74 -0.58 3.70 14.58
C TYR A 74 0.88 4.04 14.27
N GLY A 75 1.45 3.50 13.18
CA GLY A 75 2.83 3.70 12.77
C GLY A 75 3.83 2.75 13.45
N ASN A 76 3.38 1.71 14.15
CA ASN A 76 4.28 0.72 14.71
C ASN A 76 4.70 -0.28 13.65
N PHE A 77 5.96 -0.74 13.72
CA PHE A 77 6.43 -1.82 12.86
C PHE A 77 5.78 -3.15 13.25
N VAL A 78 5.24 -3.82 12.25
CA VAL A 78 4.64 -5.16 12.35
C VAL A 78 5.27 -6.11 11.33
N PRO A 79 5.24 -7.45 11.58
CA PRO A 79 5.73 -8.43 10.63
C PRO A 79 5.04 -8.34 9.26
N SER A 80 5.82 -8.47 8.17
CA SER A 80 5.35 -8.64 6.80
C SER A 80 6.08 -9.80 6.15
N ILE A 81 7.02 -9.60 5.22
CA ILE A 81 7.84 -10.69 4.66
C ILE A 81 8.75 -11.30 5.74
N ALA A 82 9.22 -10.52 6.70
CA ALA A 82 9.82 -11.08 7.90
C ALA A 82 8.73 -11.44 8.92
N GLU A 83 8.68 -12.71 9.34
CA GLU A 83 7.76 -13.16 10.41
C GLU A 83 8.17 -12.67 11.80
N SER A 84 9.46 -12.35 11.98
CA SER A 84 10.03 -11.79 13.20
C SER A 84 11.39 -11.15 12.96
N TRP A 85 11.82 -10.32 13.91
CA TRP A 85 13.17 -9.75 13.89
C TRP A 85 13.72 -9.60 15.30
N THR A 86 15.04 -9.49 15.40
CA THR A 86 15.76 -9.18 16.64
C THR A 86 16.79 -8.10 16.40
N VAL A 87 17.10 -7.33 17.45
CA VAL A 87 18.12 -6.30 17.43
C VAL A 87 19.16 -6.67 18.49
N SER A 88 20.46 -6.59 18.14
CA SER A 88 21.54 -6.82 19.08
C SER A 88 21.54 -5.78 20.20
N LYS A 89 22.22 -6.08 21.33
CA LYS A 89 22.26 -5.19 22.49
C LYS A 89 22.89 -3.82 22.21
N ASP A 90 23.81 -3.76 21.26
CA ASP A 90 24.46 -2.53 20.81
C ASP A 90 23.64 -1.75 19.76
N GLY A 91 22.52 -2.30 19.31
CA GLY A 91 21.64 -1.68 18.30
C GLY A 91 22.19 -1.72 16.87
N LEU A 92 23.31 -2.39 16.61
CA LEU A 92 24.00 -2.34 15.33
C LEU A 92 23.69 -3.52 14.40
N THR A 93 23.10 -4.60 14.91
CA THR A 93 22.77 -5.78 14.14
C THR A 93 21.28 -6.08 14.20
N TYR A 94 20.64 -6.09 13.05
CA TYR A 94 19.24 -6.44 12.87
C TYR A 94 19.17 -7.79 12.15
N THR A 95 18.51 -8.77 12.76
CA THR A 95 18.34 -10.09 12.18
C THR A 95 16.87 -10.30 11.89
N TYR A 96 16.53 -10.51 10.63
CA TYR A 96 15.15 -10.75 10.17
C TYR A 96 14.99 -12.22 9.80
N LYS A 97 13.88 -12.83 10.21
CA LYS A 97 13.52 -14.19 9.83
C LYS A 97 12.44 -14.14 8.76
N ILE A 98 12.79 -14.51 7.52
CA ILE A 98 11.85 -14.53 6.39
C ILE A 98 10.83 -15.66 6.61
N ARG A 99 9.55 -15.36 6.38
CA ARG A 99 8.47 -16.35 6.44
C ARG A 99 8.59 -17.35 5.31
N LYS A 100 8.23 -18.61 5.56
CA LYS A 100 8.39 -19.71 4.60
C LYS A 100 7.35 -19.71 3.49
N ASP A 101 6.25 -19.03 3.67
CA ASP A 101 5.12 -18.94 2.74
C ASP A 101 5.14 -17.69 1.87
N ALA A 102 6.19 -16.85 1.96
CA ALA A 102 6.38 -15.71 1.08
C ALA A 102 6.80 -16.17 -0.31
N LYS A 103 6.07 -15.73 -1.33
CA LYS A 103 6.27 -16.15 -2.73
C LYS A 103 6.30 -14.95 -3.65
N TRP A 104 7.06 -15.08 -4.72
CA TRP A 104 6.94 -14.23 -5.89
C TRP A 104 5.84 -14.76 -6.80
N TYR A 105 5.07 -13.84 -7.39
CA TYR A 105 3.99 -14.15 -8.33
C TYR A 105 4.22 -13.46 -9.66
N THR A 106 3.75 -14.07 -10.75
CA THR A 106 3.71 -13.44 -12.07
C THR A 106 2.54 -12.46 -12.17
N SER A 107 2.50 -11.68 -13.24
CA SER A 107 1.37 -10.78 -13.55
C SER A 107 0.03 -11.53 -13.72
N GLU A 108 0.08 -12.80 -14.08
CA GLU A 108 -1.07 -13.69 -14.22
C GLU A 108 -1.52 -14.29 -12.89
N GLY A 109 -0.76 -14.06 -11.79
CA GLY A 109 -1.03 -14.58 -10.46
C GLY A 109 -0.52 -16.01 -10.24
N GLU A 110 0.37 -16.50 -11.09
CA GLU A 110 1.02 -17.79 -10.92
C GLU A 110 2.22 -17.68 -9.98
N GLU A 111 2.43 -18.71 -9.15
CA GLU A 111 3.59 -18.78 -8.26
C GLU A 111 4.88 -18.91 -9.08
N TYR A 112 5.82 -17.97 -8.87
CA TYR A 112 7.11 -17.95 -9.55
C TYR A 112 8.22 -18.61 -8.73
N GLY A 113 8.25 -18.38 -7.42
CA GLY A 113 9.26 -18.93 -6.52
C GLY A 113 9.21 -18.38 -5.11
N ASP A 114 10.05 -18.92 -4.23
CA ASP A 114 10.14 -18.49 -2.84
C ASP A 114 10.85 -17.14 -2.71
N VAL A 115 10.34 -16.27 -1.81
CA VAL A 115 11.09 -15.08 -1.38
C VAL A 115 12.16 -15.52 -0.38
N THR A 116 13.39 -15.12 -0.62
CA THR A 116 14.56 -15.50 0.18
C THR A 116 15.31 -14.27 0.69
N ALA A 117 16.19 -14.46 1.68
CA ALA A 117 17.10 -13.41 2.14
C ALA A 117 18.04 -12.91 1.02
N GLN A 118 18.35 -13.76 0.02
CA GLN A 118 19.18 -13.39 -1.11
C GLN A 118 18.50 -12.34 -2.01
N ASP A 119 17.18 -12.32 -2.09
CA ASP A 119 16.43 -11.35 -2.90
C ASP A 119 16.65 -9.93 -2.36
N PHE A 120 16.69 -9.75 -1.04
CA PHE A 120 17.00 -8.46 -0.41
C PHE A 120 18.44 -8.00 -0.69
N VAL A 121 19.42 -8.93 -0.65
CA VAL A 121 20.81 -8.62 -1.02
C VAL A 121 20.89 -8.25 -2.50
N THR A 122 20.19 -8.97 -3.36
CA THR A 122 20.13 -8.69 -4.79
C THR A 122 19.50 -7.33 -5.06
N GLY A 123 18.41 -6.97 -4.37
CA GLY A 123 17.77 -5.67 -4.46
C GLY A 123 18.71 -4.52 -4.07
N LEU A 124 19.47 -4.66 -2.96
CA LEU A 124 20.45 -3.65 -2.55
C LEU A 124 21.58 -3.48 -3.57
N LYS A 125 22.10 -4.58 -4.13
CA LYS A 125 23.10 -4.53 -5.20
C LYS A 125 22.54 -3.87 -6.46
N HIS A 126 21.32 -4.21 -6.85
CA HIS A 126 20.64 -3.59 -7.98
C HIS A 126 20.49 -2.07 -7.78
N ALA A 127 20.08 -1.64 -6.57
CA ALA A 127 20.02 -0.22 -6.23
C ALA A 127 21.37 0.48 -6.39
N ALA A 128 22.45 -0.15 -5.95
CA ALA A 128 23.81 0.38 -6.05
C ALA A 128 24.28 0.43 -7.52
N ASP A 129 24.18 -0.68 -8.26
CA ASP A 129 24.61 -0.80 -9.67
C ASP A 129 23.88 0.17 -10.59
N LYS A 130 22.60 0.41 -10.32
CA LYS A 130 21.74 1.32 -11.09
C LYS A 130 21.78 2.76 -10.56
N LYS A 131 22.55 3.05 -9.53
CA LYS A 131 22.64 4.37 -8.90
C LYS A 131 21.26 4.90 -8.52
N SER A 132 20.51 4.09 -7.77
CA SER A 132 19.16 4.41 -7.31
C SER A 132 19.07 5.81 -6.72
N GLU A 133 18.02 6.54 -7.07
CA GLU A 133 17.72 7.86 -6.49
C GLU A 133 17.50 7.81 -4.96
N ALA A 134 17.13 6.63 -4.43
CA ALA A 134 16.88 6.41 -3.01
C ALA A 134 18.05 5.76 -2.25
N LEU A 135 19.18 5.49 -2.92
CA LEU A 135 20.33 4.78 -2.32
C LEU A 135 20.86 5.46 -1.05
N TYR A 136 20.82 6.80 -1.02
CA TYR A 136 21.28 7.61 0.13
C TYR A 136 20.56 7.26 1.45
N LEU A 137 19.35 6.71 1.38
CA LEU A 137 18.57 6.33 2.57
C LEU A 137 19.21 5.17 3.35
N VAL A 138 19.94 4.29 2.68
CA VAL A 138 20.48 3.05 3.24
C VAL A 138 22.00 2.96 3.15
N GLN A 139 22.64 3.71 2.28
CA GLN A 139 24.05 3.59 1.95
C GLN A 139 24.96 3.63 3.19
N GLN A 140 24.75 4.59 4.09
CA GLN A 140 25.55 4.73 5.31
C GLN A 140 25.11 3.81 6.46
N SER A 141 23.96 3.16 6.34
CA SER A 141 23.37 2.34 7.40
C SER A 141 23.64 0.85 7.20
N VAL A 142 23.91 0.42 5.97
CA VAL A 142 24.15 -0.98 5.63
C VAL A 142 25.65 -1.22 5.48
N LYS A 143 26.22 -2.04 6.37
CA LYS A 143 27.65 -2.36 6.37
C LYS A 143 28.07 -2.97 5.02
N GLY A 144 29.11 -2.38 4.43
CA GLY A 144 29.70 -2.82 3.15
C GLY A 144 29.01 -2.26 1.92
N LEU A 145 27.89 -1.54 2.05
CA LEU A 145 27.22 -0.93 0.91
C LEU A 145 28.02 0.28 0.38
N ASP A 146 28.59 1.09 1.26
CA ASP A 146 29.50 2.19 0.86
C ASP A 146 30.69 1.68 0.07
N ASP A 147 31.34 0.61 0.56
CA ASP A 147 32.49 -0.01 -0.12
C ASP A 147 32.10 -0.61 -1.49
N TYR A 148 30.84 -1.04 -1.63
CA TYR A 148 30.34 -1.62 -2.87
C TYR A 148 30.05 -0.55 -3.94
N VAL A 149 29.64 0.66 -3.54
CA VAL A 149 29.27 1.76 -4.43
C VAL A 149 30.49 2.54 -4.95
N THR A 150 31.63 2.51 -4.22
CA THR A 150 32.87 3.21 -4.58
C THR A 150 33.67 2.45 -5.61
#